data_5b78617ce1a6faa6ba81fb25d0965c46
#
_entry.id   5b78617ce1a6faa6ba81fb25d0965c46
#
_cell.length_a   1.000
_cell.length_b   1.000
_cell.length_c   1.000
_cell.angle_alpha   90.00
_cell.angle_beta   90.00
_cell.angle_gamma   90.00
#
_symmetry.space_group_name_H-M   'P 1'
#
loop_
_entity.id
_entity.type
_entity.pdbx_description
1 polymer ?
#
loop_
_entity_poly.entity_id
_entity_poly.type
_entity_poly.pdbx_seq_one_letter_code
_entity_poly.pdbx_strand_id
1 'polypeptide(L)'
;VHVTVNTLVTDPEWPQLLDTLQHIAQSGVDAVIVQDLGVAQTIREACPTLPLHASTQMAIHNLAGAQALWQQGFARAVLARELCLEEIRAIADNCPIELEVFVHGALCMSVSGLCTLSSMLGGRSGNRGLCAQPCRLDFRCRGRSHALSLKDLCAVRHVRALAEAGVASFKIEGRMNRPEYVAAATTAYRQALDGQKPNLQHLQAVFSRSGFTDGYLTGRRDLSMFGIRRKEDV
;
A
#
# COMPACT_ATOMS: atom_id res chain seq x y z
N VAL A 1 9.07 9.58 -11.46
CA VAL A 1 7.87 8.72 -11.67
C VAL A 1 8.24 7.26 -11.42
N HIS A 2 7.43 6.53 -10.61
CA HIS A 2 7.62 5.11 -10.38
C HIS A 2 6.56 4.31 -11.14
N VAL A 3 6.99 3.36 -11.97
CA VAL A 3 6.08 2.52 -12.76
C VAL A 3 5.84 1.19 -12.04
N THR A 4 4.58 0.77 -11.99
CA THR A 4 4.22 -0.50 -11.37
C THR A 4 4.25 -1.64 -12.39
N VAL A 5 5.10 -2.65 -12.14
CA VAL A 5 5.11 -3.96 -12.79
C VAL A 5 4.91 -5.02 -11.70
N ASN A 6 3.86 -4.83 -10.91
CA ASN A 6 3.66 -5.51 -9.63
C ASN A 6 2.58 -6.58 -9.67
N THR A 7 2.45 -7.26 -10.78
CA THR A 7 1.63 -8.48 -10.93
C THR A 7 2.53 -9.69 -11.06
N LEU A 8 2.01 -10.87 -10.70
CA LEU A 8 2.66 -12.13 -11.05
C LEU A 8 2.49 -12.38 -12.55
N VAL A 9 3.54 -12.85 -13.20
CA VAL A 9 3.62 -13.04 -14.66
C VAL A 9 3.73 -14.52 -14.97
N THR A 10 2.93 -15.01 -15.92
CA THR A 10 2.98 -16.38 -16.41
C THR A 10 3.91 -16.50 -17.63
N ASP A 11 4.43 -17.69 -17.91
CA ASP A 11 5.33 -17.91 -19.06
C ASP A 11 4.77 -17.40 -20.40
N PRO A 12 3.47 -17.58 -20.73
CA PRO A 12 2.89 -17.02 -21.96
C PRO A 12 2.88 -15.47 -22.02
N GLU A 13 2.89 -14.79 -20.87
CA GLU A 13 2.89 -13.31 -20.79
C GLU A 13 4.31 -12.72 -20.89
N TRP A 14 5.35 -13.57 -20.81
CA TRP A 14 6.74 -13.14 -20.76
C TRP A 14 7.19 -12.29 -21.95
N PRO A 15 6.85 -12.62 -23.22
CA PRO A 15 7.22 -11.77 -24.35
C PRO A 15 6.67 -10.35 -24.25
N GLN A 16 5.39 -10.20 -23.87
CA GLN A 16 4.76 -8.89 -23.67
C GLN A 16 5.40 -8.10 -22.51
N LEU A 17 5.83 -8.80 -21.47
CA LEU A 17 6.56 -8.18 -20.37
C LEU A 17 7.87 -7.59 -20.86
N LEU A 18 8.66 -8.32 -21.65
CA LEU A 18 9.94 -7.83 -22.18
C LEU A 18 9.77 -6.57 -23.01
N ASP A 19 8.75 -6.52 -23.88
CA ASP A 19 8.42 -5.32 -24.64
C ASP A 19 8.06 -4.14 -23.70
N THR A 20 7.31 -4.40 -22.67
CA THR A 20 6.94 -3.39 -21.66
C THR A 20 8.18 -2.87 -20.91
N LEU A 21 9.08 -3.75 -20.50
CA LEU A 21 10.31 -3.38 -19.81
C LEU A 21 11.24 -2.54 -20.70
N GLN A 22 11.30 -2.85 -21.99
CA GLN A 22 12.05 -2.03 -22.97
C GLN A 22 11.51 -0.61 -23.06
N HIS A 23 10.18 -0.44 -23.13
CA HIS A 23 9.55 0.87 -23.12
C HIS A 23 9.80 1.65 -21.82
N ILE A 24 9.73 0.96 -20.68
CA ILE A 24 10.02 1.55 -19.36
C ILE A 24 11.46 2.04 -19.30
N ALA A 25 12.43 1.23 -19.73
CA ALA A 25 13.85 1.60 -19.75
C ALA A 25 14.13 2.85 -20.62
N GLN A 26 13.41 3.00 -21.75
CA GLN A 26 13.54 4.14 -22.64
C GLN A 26 12.81 5.39 -22.15
N SER A 27 11.85 5.26 -21.23
CA SER A 27 11.00 6.37 -20.76
C SER A 27 11.63 7.24 -19.69
N GLY A 28 12.82 6.90 -19.17
CA GLY A 28 13.50 7.67 -18.14
C GLY A 28 12.77 7.73 -16.80
N VAL A 29 12.09 6.65 -16.41
CA VAL A 29 11.41 6.53 -15.10
C VAL A 29 12.43 6.41 -13.97
N ASP A 30 12.07 6.91 -12.78
CA ASP A 30 12.96 6.92 -11.63
C ASP A 30 13.09 5.56 -10.94
N ALA A 31 12.08 4.70 -11.02
CA ALA A 31 12.09 3.35 -10.43
C ALA A 31 10.96 2.48 -10.96
N VAL A 32 11.08 1.17 -10.74
CA VAL A 32 10.03 0.18 -11.03
C VAL A 32 9.61 -0.53 -9.74
N ILE A 33 8.29 -0.60 -9.51
CA ILE A 33 7.72 -1.33 -8.37
C ILE A 33 7.34 -2.73 -8.84
N VAL A 34 7.95 -3.77 -8.27
CA VAL A 34 7.79 -5.16 -8.69
C VAL A 34 7.32 -6.06 -7.55
N GLN A 35 6.68 -7.18 -7.91
CA GLN A 35 6.30 -8.25 -7.00
C GLN A 35 6.95 -9.57 -7.38
N ASP A 36 7.02 -9.86 -8.67
CA ASP A 36 7.53 -11.11 -9.22
C ASP A 36 9.06 -11.12 -9.20
N LEU A 37 9.65 -12.15 -8.57
CA LEU A 37 11.11 -12.25 -8.44
C LEU A 37 11.80 -12.51 -9.78
N GLY A 38 11.17 -13.24 -10.71
CA GLY A 38 11.68 -13.45 -12.06
C GLY A 38 11.72 -12.13 -12.84
N VAL A 39 10.67 -11.32 -12.72
CA VAL A 39 10.63 -9.95 -13.29
C VAL A 39 11.73 -9.08 -12.69
N ALA A 40 11.91 -9.12 -11.37
CA ALA A 40 12.97 -8.36 -10.69
C ALA A 40 14.37 -8.77 -11.18
N GLN A 41 14.61 -10.08 -11.33
CA GLN A 41 15.86 -10.60 -11.86
C GLN A 41 16.12 -10.12 -13.29
N THR A 42 15.12 -10.22 -14.17
CA THR A 42 15.21 -9.75 -15.56
C THR A 42 15.52 -8.27 -15.67
N ILE A 43 14.88 -7.43 -14.84
CA ILE A 43 15.15 -5.98 -14.83
C ILE A 43 16.59 -5.72 -14.39
N ARG A 44 17.09 -6.39 -13.36
CA ARG A 44 18.49 -6.22 -12.91
C ARG A 44 19.52 -6.61 -13.95
N GLU A 45 19.25 -7.65 -14.74
CA GLU A 45 20.13 -8.08 -15.82
C GLU A 45 20.10 -7.13 -17.01
N ALA A 46 18.90 -6.69 -17.41
CA ALA A 46 18.71 -5.86 -18.59
C ALA A 46 18.95 -4.36 -18.33
N CYS A 47 18.62 -3.87 -17.13
CA CYS A 47 18.65 -2.46 -16.74
C CYS A 47 19.25 -2.29 -15.34
N PRO A 48 20.55 -2.61 -15.09
CA PRO A 48 21.15 -2.67 -13.75
C PRO A 48 21.15 -1.34 -13.01
N THR A 49 20.99 -0.22 -13.70
CA THR A 49 20.92 1.13 -13.10
C THR A 49 19.51 1.55 -12.70
N LEU A 50 18.46 0.79 -13.09
CA LEU A 50 17.08 1.12 -12.78
C LEU A 50 16.72 0.63 -11.37
N PRO A 51 16.38 1.52 -10.42
CA PRO A 51 16.07 1.13 -9.05
C PRO A 51 14.82 0.25 -8.98
N LEU A 52 14.91 -0.85 -8.21
CA LEU A 52 13.81 -1.76 -7.93
C LEU A 52 13.19 -1.44 -6.57
N HIS A 53 11.89 -1.24 -6.53
CA HIS A 53 11.11 -1.11 -5.32
C HIS A 53 10.21 -2.34 -5.14
N ALA A 54 10.27 -2.94 -3.96
CA ALA A 54 9.42 -4.08 -3.63
C ALA A 54 7.99 -3.63 -3.39
N SER A 55 7.04 -4.22 -4.11
CA SER A 55 5.61 -3.96 -3.92
C SER A 55 5.13 -4.40 -2.53
N THR A 56 4.12 -3.74 -1.99
CA THR A 56 3.41 -4.19 -0.78
C THR A 56 2.88 -5.63 -0.91
N GLN A 57 2.64 -6.10 -2.14
CA GLN A 57 2.19 -7.47 -2.43
C GLN A 57 3.28 -8.53 -2.16
N MET A 58 4.52 -8.13 -1.93
CA MET A 58 5.58 -9.03 -1.41
C MET A 58 5.44 -9.27 0.10
N ALA A 59 4.48 -8.63 0.77
CA ALA A 59 4.10 -8.85 2.16
C ALA A 59 5.27 -8.71 3.16
N ILE A 60 6.12 -7.72 2.97
CA ILE A 60 7.26 -7.48 3.87
C ILE A 60 6.76 -6.89 5.18
N HIS A 61 6.83 -7.68 6.25
CA HIS A 61 6.31 -7.34 7.58
C HIS A 61 7.26 -7.69 8.72
N ASN A 62 8.53 -7.95 8.42
CA ASN A 62 9.58 -8.16 9.43
C ASN A 62 10.96 -7.79 8.89
N LEU A 63 11.93 -7.70 9.80
CA LEU A 63 13.31 -7.35 9.48
C LEU A 63 13.96 -8.36 8.52
N ALA A 64 13.76 -9.64 8.72
CA ALA A 64 14.35 -10.69 7.86
C ALA A 64 13.92 -10.55 6.40
N GLY A 65 12.63 -10.26 6.15
CA GLY A 65 12.11 -9.99 4.81
C GLY A 65 12.73 -8.74 4.18
N ALA A 66 12.86 -7.66 4.94
CA ALA A 66 13.51 -6.43 4.47
C ALA A 66 14.98 -6.65 4.12
N GLN A 67 15.72 -7.37 4.97
CA GLN A 67 17.12 -7.73 4.74
C GLN A 67 17.29 -8.64 3.51
N ALA A 68 16.39 -9.61 3.30
CA ALA A 68 16.41 -10.47 2.11
C ALA A 68 16.22 -9.67 0.82
N LEU A 69 15.32 -8.68 0.82
CA LEU A 69 15.15 -7.79 -0.33
C LEU A 69 16.39 -6.91 -0.57
N TRP A 70 16.96 -6.36 0.48
CA TRP A 70 18.19 -5.58 0.38
C TRP A 70 19.33 -6.40 -0.24
N GLN A 71 19.51 -7.64 0.22
CA GLN A 71 20.52 -8.56 -0.34
C GLN A 71 20.26 -8.90 -1.81
N GLN A 72 18.99 -8.88 -2.22
CA GLN A 72 18.59 -9.07 -3.63
C GLN A 72 18.67 -7.77 -4.45
N GLY A 73 19.19 -6.68 -3.91
CA GLY A 73 19.43 -5.42 -4.63
C GLY A 73 18.17 -4.54 -4.81
N PHE A 74 17.14 -4.73 -4.00
CA PHE A 74 16.04 -3.76 -3.94
C PHE A 74 16.47 -2.49 -3.22
N ALA A 75 16.15 -1.34 -3.80
CA ALA A 75 16.45 -0.04 -3.21
C ALA A 75 15.42 0.39 -2.15
N ARG A 76 14.15 -0.03 -2.32
CA ARG A 76 13.05 0.35 -1.43
C ARG A 76 12.08 -0.81 -1.23
N ALA A 77 11.50 -0.90 -0.03
CA ALA A 77 10.43 -1.82 0.29
C ALA A 77 9.15 -1.06 0.71
N VAL A 78 8.03 -1.34 0.03
CA VAL A 78 6.70 -0.92 0.49
C VAL A 78 6.24 -1.93 1.54
N LEU A 79 6.27 -1.52 2.81
CA LEU A 79 5.95 -2.39 3.93
C LEU A 79 4.48 -2.82 3.96
N ALA A 80 4.22 -3.94 4.60
CA ALA A 80 2.89 -4.38 4.93
C ALA A 80 2.17 -3.34 5.79
N ARG A 81 0.85 -3.15 5.56
CA ARG A 81 0.03 -2.13 6.27
C ARG A 81 -0.26 -2.51 7.71
N GLU A 82 -0.03 -3.75 8.08
CA GLU A 82 -0.35 -4.34 9.37
C GLU A 82 0.70 -4.08 10.45
N LEU A 83 1.83 -3.47 10.09
CA LEU A 83 2.92 -3.12 11.02
C LEU A 83 2.55 -1.95 11.92
N CYS A 84 2.95 -2.03 13.19
CA CYS A 84 2.92 -0.90 14.10
C CYS A 84 4.21 -0.04 13.99
N LEU A 85 4.17 1.14 14.61
CA LEU A 85 5.29 2.09 14.52
C LEU A 85 6.60 1.51 15.07
N GLU A 86 6.52 0.73 16.15
CA GLU A 86 7.70 0.09 16.78
C GLU A 86 8.32 -0.96 15.83
N GLU A 87 7.50 -1.76 15.15
CA GLU A 87 7.95 -2.75 14.17
C GLU A 87 8.61 -2.06 12.95
N ILE A 88 8.02 -0.95 12.47
CA ILE A 88 8.58 -0.15 11.37
C ILE A 88 9.94 0.42 11.77
N ARG A 89 10.06 1.00 12.97
CA ARG A 89 11.32 1.53 13.50
C ARG A 89 12.39 0.44 13.64
N ALA A 90 12.02 -0.73 14.15
CA ALA A 90 12.94 -1.84 14.28
C ALA A 90 13.51 -2.30 12.92
N ILE A 91 12.72 -2.23 11.84
CA ILE A 91 13.21 -2.51 10.49
C ILE A 91 14.15 -1.40 10.02
N ALA A 92 13.75 -0.12 10.18
CA ALA A 92 14.55 1.03 9.75
C ALA A 92 15.92 1.08 10.42
N ASP A 93 15.97 0.81 11.72
CA ASP A 93 17.21 0.85 12.51
C ASP A 93 18.21 -0.28 12.14
N ASN A 94 17.72 -1.38 11.54
CA ASN A 94 18.51 -2.60 11.33
C ASN A 94 18.61 -3.06 9.85
N CYS A 95 18.09 -2.28 8.91
CA CYS A 95 18.19 -2.58 7.48
C CYS A 95 18.36 -1.28 6.68
N PRO A 96 19.36 -1.19 5.78
CA PRO A 96 19.62 0.04 5.01
C PRO A 96 18.66 0.25 3.84
N ILE A 97 17.72 -0.67 3.58
CA ILE A 97 16.73 -0.52 2.52
C ILE A 97 15.79 0.66 2.83
N GLU A 98 15.51 1.51 1.86
CA GLU A 98 14.52 2.57 2.05
C GLU A 98 13.13 1.99 2.35
N LEU A 99 12.44 2.57 3.32
CA LEU A 99 11.09 2.14 3.69
C LEU A 99 10.04 3.09 3.13
N GLU A 100 9.02 2.50 2.49
CA GLU A 100 7.79 3.18 2.09
C GLU A 100 6.60 2.58 2.84
N VAL A 101 5.77 3.43 3.46
CA VAL A 101 4.58 2.99 4.20
C VAL A 101 3.31 3.65 3.68
N PHE A 102 2.22 2.88 3.64
CA PHE A 102 0.91 3.48 3.41
C PHE A 102 0.49 4.30 4.63
N VAL A 103 0.09 5.54 4.38
CA VAL A 103 -0.34 6.47 5.42
C VAL A 103 -1.81 6.87 5.31
N HIS A 104 -2.42 6.71 4.12
CA HIS A 104 -3.81 7.10 3.90
C HIS A 104 -4.52 6.23 2.88
N GLY A 105 -5.83 6.02 3.09
CA GLY A 105 -6.75 5.40 2.14
C GLY A 105 -7.23 4.02 2.55
N ALA A 106 -7.78 3.28 1.60
CA ALA A 106 -8.49 2.03 1.85
C ALA A 106 -7.60 0.94 2.46
N LEU A 107 -8.00 0.41 3.62
CA LEU A 107 -7.41 -0.80 4.18
C LEU A 107 -8.00 -2.06 3.52
N CYS A 108 -7.14 -3.02 3.24
CA CYS A 108 -7.53 -4.37 2.84
C CYS A 108 -7.78 -5.24 4.08
N MET A 109 -8.79 -6.10 4.04
CA MET A 109 -9.03 -7.08 5.11
C MET A 109 -7.97 -8.19 5.12
N SER A 110 -7.39 -8.49 3.97
CA SER A 110 -6.32 -9.48 3.83
C SER A 110 -4.96 -8.85 4.07
N VAL A 111 -4.04 -9.63 4.62
CA VAL A 111 -2.64 -9.23 4.82
C VAL A 111 -2.03 -8.77 3.48
N SER A 112 -1.53 -7.56 3.47
CA SER A 112 -0.85 -6.92 2.32
C SER A 112 -1.59 -7.04 0.97
N GLY A 113 -2.92 -7.23 1.00
CA GLY A 113 -3.72 -7.40 -0.22
C GLY A 113 -3.62 -8.78 -0.88
N LEU A 114 -3.05 -9.78 -0.21
CA LEU A 114 -2.92 -11.17 -0.71
C LEU A 114 -4.25 -11.93 -0.63
N CYS A 115 -5.31 -11.40 -1.24
CA CYS A 115 -6.67 -11.93 -1.16
C CYS A 115 -7.11 -12.52 -2.50
N THR A 116 -7.63 -13.75 -2.46
CA THR A 116 -8.21 -14.43 -3.61
C THR A 116 -9.75 -14.40 -3.64
N LEU A 117 -10.40 -13.78 -2.63
CA LEU A 117 -11.86 -13.81 -2.49
C LEU A 117 -12.58 -13.26 -3.74
N SER A 118 -12.08 -12.17 -4.32
CA SER A 118 -12.65 -11.59 -5.55
C SER A 118 -12.50 -12.49 -6.77
N SER A 119 -11.40 -13.23 -6.85
CA SER A 119 -11.19 -14.23 -7.91
C SER A 119 -12.11 -15.42 -7.75
N MET A 120 -12.31 -15.90 -6.53
CA MET A 120 -13.18 -17.06 -6.24
C MET A 120 -14.65 -16.75 -6.49
N LEU A 121 -15.12 -15.56 -6.12
CA LEU A 121 -16.52 -15.17 -6.26
C LEU A 121 -16.91 -14.69 -7.66
N GLY A 122 -15.97 -14.18 -8.44
CA GLY A 122 -16.31 -13.53 -9.71
C GLY A 122 -15.18 -13.49 -10.75
N GLY A 123 -14.15 -14.33 -10.63
CA GLY A 123 -13.05 -14.42 -11.60
C GLY A 123 -12.17 -13.15 -11.66
N ARG A 124 -12.29 -12.21 -10.71
CA ARG A 124 -11.61 -10.92 -10.73
C ARG A 124 -10.37 -10.94 -9.83
N SER A 125 -9.18 -11.03 -10.43
CA SER A 125 -7.93 -11.09 -9.69
C SER A 125 -7.61 -9.77 -8.99
N GLY A 126 -7.51 -9.80 -7.66
CA GLY A 126 -7.02 -8.66 -6.87
C GLY A 126 -5.57 -8.31 -7.15
N ASN A 127 -4.73 -9.31 -7.42
CA ASN A 127 -3.34 -9.12 -7.80
C ASN A 127 -3.19 -8.32 -9.11
N ARG A 128 -4.11 -8.53 -10.05
CA ARG A 128 -4.14 -7.81 -11.34
C ARG A 128 -4.98 -6.51 -11.30
N GLY A 129 -5.22 -5.96 -10.12
CA GLY A 129 -5.95 -4.70 -9.96
C GLY A 129 -7.47 -4.79 -10.17
N LEU A 130 -8.05 -5.98 -10.34
CA LEU A 130 -9.46 -6.19 -10.66
C LEU A 130 -10.34 -6.51 -9.44
N CYS A 131 -9.84 -6.28 -8.22
CA CYS A 131 -10.58 -6.57 -6.99
C CYS A 131 -11.94 -5.85 -6.96
N ALA A 132 -13.03 -6.63 -6.84
CA ALA A 132 -14.40 -6.11 -6.70
C ALA A 132 -14.74 -5.70 -5.26
N GLN A 133 -13.79 -5.77 -4.32
CA GLN A 133 -13.95 -5.44 -2.91
C GLN A 133 -15.06 -6.27 -2.21
N PRO A 134 -15.12 -7.60 -2.36
CA PRO A 134 -16.18 -8.42 -1.75
C PRO A 134 -16.18 -8.34 -0.22
N CYS A 135 -15.06 -8.03 0.42
CA CYS A 135 -15.01 -7.78 1.87
C CYS A 135 -15.89 -6.61 2.35
N ARG A 136 -16.42 -5.79 1.43
CA ARG A 136 -17.34 -4.67 1.73
C ARG A 136 -18.82 -5.08 1.69
N LEU A 137 -19.13 -6.30 1.25
CA LEU A 137 -20.49 -6.83 1.28
C LEU A 137 -20.97 -7.08 2.72
N ASP A 138 -22.29 -7.22 2.90
CA ASP A 138 -22.89 -7.48 4.21
C ASP A 138 -22.66 -8.92 4.69
N PHE A 139 -21.39 -9.28 4.91
CA PHE A 139 -21.08 -10.50 5.65
C PHE A 139 -21.46 -10.35 7.10
N ARG A 140 -22.24 -11.29 7.62
CA ARG A 140 -22.71 -11.29 9.01
C ARG A 140 -21.93 -12.28 9.86
N CYS A 141 -21.45 -11.83 11.00
CA CYS A 141 -20.77 -12.66 11.97
C CYS A 141 -21.14 -12.23 13.39
N ARG A 142 -21.59 -13.15 14.22
CA ARG A 142 -21.95 -12.91 15.64
C ARG A 142 -22.87 -11.70 15.83
N GLY A 143 -23.91 -11.57 14.99
CA GLY A 143 -24.88 -10.46 15.03
C GLY A 143 -24.38 -9.13 14.44
N ARG A 144 -23.15 -9.05 13.95
CA ARG A 144 -22.57 -7.87 13.31
C ARG A 144 -22.68 -7.96 11.80
N SER A 145 -23.20 -6.90 11.15
CA SER A 145 -23.19 -6.75 9.69
C SER A 145 -21.84 -6.20 9.22
N HIS A 146 -21.51 -6.40 7.94
CA HIS A 146 -20.27 -5.93 7.30
C HIS A 146 -19.00 -6.34 8.09
N ALA A 147 -18.97 -7.57 8.58
CA ALA A 147 -17.97 -8.06 9.50
C ALA A 147 -16.53 -8.07 8.96
N LEU A 148 -16.35 -7.90 7.64
CA LEU A 148 -15.04 -7.83 6.98
C LEU A 148 -14.68 -6.41 6.50
N SER A 149 -15.54 -5.41 6.75
CA SER A 149 -15.32 -4.05 6.25
C SER A 149 -14.50 -3.21 7.23
N LEU A 150 -13.26 -2.87 6.86
CA LEU A 150 -12.39 -1.98 7.62
C LEU A 150 -12.67 -0.52 7.27
N LYS A 151 -12.48 0.39 8.22
CA LYS A 151 -12.35 1.84 8.00
C LYS A 151 -11.12 2.14 7.17
N ASP A 152 -11.04 3.35 6.64
CA ASP A 152 -9.85 3.80 5.91
C ASP A 152 -8.72 4.19 6.86
N LEU A 153 -7.49 3.89 6.44
CA LEU A 153 -6.29 4.31 7.16
C LEU A 153 -6.17 5.84 7.15
N CYS A 154 -5.84 6.42 8.28
CA CYS A 154 -5.42 7.81 8.38
C CYS A 154 -4.31 7.95 9.43
N ALA A 155 -3.07 7.99 8.96
CA ALA A 155 -1.88 8.14 9.79
C ALA A 155 -1.39 9.59 9.91
N VAL A 156 -2.21 10.59 9.55
CA VAL A 156 -1.78 12.00 9.48
C VAL A 156 -1.23 12.52 10.82
N ARG A 157 -1.72 12.00 11.95
CA ARG A 157 -1.22 12.33 13.29
C ARG A 157 0.13 11.69 13.62
N HIS A 158 0.52 10.68 12.86
CA HIS A 158 1.71 9.86 13.09
C HIS A 158 2.82 10.11 12.05
N VAL A 159 2.55 10.94 11.02
CA VAL A 159 3.47 11.12 9.89
C VAL A 159 4.85 11.62 10.31
N ARG A 160 4.92 12.50 11.33
CA ARG A 160 6.21 12.99 11.87
C ARG A 160 6.96 11.87 12.61
N ALA A 161 6.26 11.10 13.43
CA ALA A 161 6.87 9.96 14.13
C ALA A 161 7.36 8.88 13.15
N LEU A 162 6.66 8.69 12.02
CA LEU A 162 7.12 7.81 10.94
C LEU A 162 8.38 8.37 10.25
N ALA A 163 8.44 9.68 9.99
CA ALA A 163 9.65 10.32 9.44
C ALA A 163 10.84 10.18 10.40
N GLU A 164 10.63 10.42 11.69
CA GLU A 164 11.63 10.24 12.75
C GLU A 164 12.06 8.78 12.94
N ALA A 165 11.20 7.83 12.59
CA ALA A 165 11.50 6.41 12.56
C ALA A 165 12.29 5.96 11.30
N GLY A 166 12.65 6.88 10.40
CA GLY A 166 13.46 6.57 9.22
C GLY A 166 12.66 6.17 7.97
N VAL A 167 11.32 6.40 7.94
CA VAL A 167 10.51 6.16 6.74
C VAL A 167 10.84 7.21 5.68
N ALA A 168 11.31 6.76 4.51
CA ALA A 168 11.72 7.62 3.40
C ALA A 168 10.54 8.08 2.51
N SER A 169 9.45 7.31 2.46
CA SER A 169 8.33 7.58 1.56
C SER A 169 6.97 7.30 2.20
N PHE A 170 6.02 8.23 2.04
CA PHE A 170 4.64 8.12 2.52
C PHE A 170 3.70 7.91 1.35
N LYS A 171 3.00 6.77 1.32
CA LYS A 171 2.12 6.39 0.24
C LYS A 171 0.65 6.66 0.57
N ILE A 172 0.00 7.44 -0.29
CA ILE A 172 -1.44 7.68 -0.24
C ILE A 172 -2.11 6.76 -1.26
N GLU A 173 -3.01 5.87 -0.78
CA GLU A 173 -3.82 5.05 -1.68
C GLU A 173 -4.96 5.89 -2.25
N GLY A 174 -5.09 5.93 -3.58
CA GLY A 174 -6.08 6.81 -4.19
C GLY A 174 -6.36 6.56 -5.66
N ARG A 175 -5.94 5.43 -6.24
CA ARG A 175 -6.04 5.12 -7.68
C ARG A 175 -7.45 5.29 -8.27
N MET A 176 -8.49 4.97 -7.50
CA MET A 176 -9.89 5.04 -7.91
C MET A 176 -10.62 6.25 -7.35
N ASN A 177 -9.91 7.18 -6.73
CA ASN A 177 -10.50 8.35 -6.09
C ASN A 177 -10.45 9.58 -7.01
N ARG A 178 -11.30 10.57 -6.69
CA ARG A 178 -11.39 11.83 -7.42
C ARG A 178 -10.17 12.72 -7.13
N PRO A 179 -9.83 13.67 -8.04
CA PRO A 179 -8.72 14.61 -7.85
C PRO A 179 -8.82 15.40 -6.51
N GLU A 180 -10.03 15.75 -6.08
CA GLU A 180 -10.28 16.49 -4.84
C GLU A 180 -9.79 15.70 -3.61
N TYR A 181 -9.97 14.38 -3.62
CA TYR A 181 -9.43 13.51 -2.57
C TYR A 181 -7.89 13.54 -2.56
N VAL A 182 -7.27 13.43 -3.73
CA VAL A 182 -5.80 13.44 -3.82
C VAL A 182 -5.26 14.78 -3.31
N ALA A 183 -5.87 15.89 -3.72
CA ALA A 183 -5.48 17.23 -3.27
C ALA A 183 -5.66 17.40 -1.76
N ALA A 184 -6.81 17.01 -1.20
CA ALA A 184 -7.09 17.13 0.23
C ALA A 184 -6.13 16.25 1.07
N ALA A 185 -5.92 15.00 0.67
CA ALA A 185 -5.02 14.10 1.38
C ALA A 185 -3.57 14.61 1.33
N THR A 186 -3.05 14.95 0.14
CA THR A 186 -1.68 15.44 -0.02
C THR A 186 -1.44 16.72 0.78
N THR A 187 -2.39 17.66 0.73
CA THR A 187 -2.32 18.90 1.50
C THR A 187 -2.28 18.62 3.01
N ALA A 188 -3.15 17.74 3.51
CA ALA A 188 -3.20 17.42 4.94
C ALA A 188 -1.89 16.78 5.44
N TYR A 189 -1.31 15.86 4.66
CA TYR A 189 -0.03 15.24 5.03
C TYR A 189 1.14 16.21 4.92
N ARG A 190 1.17 17.11 3.92
CA ARG A 190 2.17 18.16 3.83
C ARG A 190 2.09 19.11 5.03
N GLN A 191 0.91 19.59 5.37
CA GLN A 191 0.68 20.43 6.55
C GLN A 191 1.17 19.75 7.83
N ALA A 192 0.84 18.46 8.01
CA ALA A 192 1.28 17.71 9.19
C ALA A 192 2.81 17.59 9.28
N LEU A 193 3.49 17.33 8.17
CA LEU A 193 4.97 17.31 8.10
C LEU A 193 5.59 18.65 8.43
N ASP A 194 4.99 19.74 7.94
CA ASP A 194 5.44 21.12 8.17
C ASP A 194 5.05 21.65 9.56
N GLY A 195 4.48 20.81 10.43
CA GLY A 195 4.09 21.16 11.80
C GLY A 195 2.79 21.95 11.92
N GLN A 196 2.04 22.06 10.84
CA GLN A 196 0.73 22.69 10.82
C GLN A 196 -0.35 21.70 11.23
N LYS A 197 -1.51 22.21 11.68
CA LYS A 197 -2.66 21.36 12.06
C LYS A 197 -3.58 21.15 10.85
N PRO A 198 -3.64 19.93 10.26
CA PRO A 198 -4.50 19.65 9.12
C PRO A 198 -5.99 19.62 9.52
N ASN A 199 -6.87 19.98 8.58
CA ASN A 199 -8.31 19.89 8.76
C ASN A 199 -8.81 18.45 8.52
N LEU A 200 -8.88 17.66 9.59
CA LEU A 200 -9.33 16.27 9.54
C LEU A 200 -10.82 16.13 9.18
N GLN A 201 -11.66 17.09 9.56
CA GLN A 201 -13.09 17.06 9.21
C GLN A 201 -13.28 17.22 7.71
N HIS A 202 -12.55 18.15 7.08
CA HIS A 202 -12.56 18.30 5.63
C HIS A 202 -12.03 17.04 4.95
N LEU A 203 -10.91 16.48 5.41
CA LEU A 203 -10.36 15.25 4.87
C LEU A 203 -11.35 14.08 4.93
N GLN A 204 -12.08 13.95 6.04
CA GLN A 204 -13.10 12.92 6.22
C GLN A 204 -14.33 13.16 5.32
N ALA A 205 -14.74 14.41 5.14
CA ALA A 205 -15.90 14.77 4.32
C ALA A 205 -15.66 14.54 2.82
N VAL A 206 -14.43 14.77 2.34
CA VAL A 206 -14.09 14.56 0.93
C VAL A 206 -14.17 13.07 0.55
N PHE A 207 -13.67 12.20 1.43
CA PHE A 207 -13.80 10.74 1.25
C PHE A 207 -13.42 10.00 2.54
N SER A 208 -14.37 9.26 3.11
CA SER A 208 -14.04 8.19 4.07
C SER A 208 -15.10 7.09 4.04
N ARG A 209 -14.68 5.85 4.28
CA ARG A 209 -15.57 4.69 4.41
C ARG A 209 -15.91 4.49 5.88
N SER A 210 -16.87 5.26 6.40
CA SER A 210 -17.31 5.17 7.80
C SER A 210 -16.27 5.65 8.83
N GLY A 211 -15.45 6.62 8.43
CA GLY A 211 -14.42 7.19 9.29
C GLY A 211 -13.04 6.57 9.10
N PHE A 212 -12.12 7.01 9.94
CA PHE A 212 -10.71 6.66 9.87
C PHE A 212 -10.30 5.71 10.99
N THR A 213 -9.20 4.99 10.76
CA THR A 213 -8.49 4.19 11.75
C THR A 213 -6.98 4.35 11.60
N ASP A 214 -6.28 4.30 12.71
CA ASP A 214 -4.82 4.18 12.81
C ASP A 214 -4.44 2.90 13.58
N GLY A 215 -5.39 1.96 13.71
CA GLY A 215 -5.29 0.83 14.63
C GLY A 215 -4.07 -0.06 14.41
N TYR A 216 -3.67 -0.32 13.16
CA TYR A 216 -2.44 -1.07 12.91
C TYR A 216 -1.22 -0.31 13.42
N LEU A 217 -1.09 0.96 13.06
CA LEU A 217 0.07 1.78 13.42
C LEU A 217 0.26 1.94 14.93
N THR A 218 -0.85 1.95 15.67
CA THR A 218 -0.88 2.08 17.14
C THR A 218 -0.94 0.73 17.87
N GLY A 219 -0.88 -0.39 17.13
CA GLY A 219 -0.99 -1.74 17.70
C GLY A 219 -2.41 -2.13 18.18
N ARG A 220 -3.42 -1.28 18.02
CA ARG A 220 -4.81 -1.51 18.44
C ARG A 220 -5.59 -2.29 17.38
N ARG A 221 -5.41 -3.60 17.36
CA ARG A 221 -6.07 -4.51 16.41
C ARG A 221 -7.41 -5.01 16.96
N ASP A 222 -8.40 -4.11 17.04
CA ASP A 222 -9.70 -4.40 17.66
C ASP A 222 -10.90 -4.04 16.76
N LEU A 223 -12.11 -4.20 17.31
CA LEU A 223 -13.36 -3.95 16.60
C LEU A 223 -13.56 -2.47 16.18
N SER A 224 -12.84 -1.52 16.77
CA SER A 224 -12.93 -0.10 16.39
C SER A 224 -12.39 0.19 14.98
N MET A 225 -11.57 -0.72 14.45
CA MET A 225 -11.03 -0.63 13.08
C MET A 225 -12.08 -0.91 12.01
N PHE A 226 -13.22 -1.48 12.35
CA PHE A 226 -14.27 -1.84 11.40
C PHE A 226 -15.29 -0.74 11.26
N GLY A 227 -15.85 -0.59 10.06
CA GLY A 227 -16.86 0.41 9.75
C GLY A 227 -17.74 0.01 8.58
N ILE A 228 -18.93 0.63 8.52
CA ILE A 228 -19.93 0.39 7.47
C ILE A 228 -19.99 1.66 6.62
N ARG A 229 -19.83 1.51 5.31
CA ARG A 229 -20.15 2.61 4.38
C ARG A 229 -21.67 2.73 4.31
N ARG A 230 -22.23 3.86 4.73
CA ARG A 230 -23.64 4.16 4.54
C ARG A 230 -23.88 4.64 3.11
N LYS A 231 -25.11 4.46 2.58
CA LYS A 231 -25.47 4.97 1.25
C LYS A 231 -25.32 6.50 1.15
N GLU A 232 -25.38 7.18 2.27
CA GLU A 232 -25.24 8.64 2.43
C GLU A 232 -23.78 9.11 2.33
N ASP A 233 -22.82 8.20 2.37
CA ASP A 233 -21.38 8.48 2.29
C ASP A 233 -20.84 8.42 0.84
N VAL A 234 -21.73 8.45 -0.20
CA VAL A 234 -21.39 8.35 -1.63
C VAL A 234 -21.49 9.71 -2.31
#